data_255a0121a76fb8391fcb0ba582f6df66
#
_entry.id   255a0121a76fb8391fcb0ba582f6df66
#
_cell.length_a   1.000
_cell.length_b   1.000
_cell.length_c   1.000
_cell.angle_alpha   90.00
_cell.angle_beta   90.00
_cell.angle_gamma   90.00
#
_symmetry.space_group_name_H-M   'P 1'
#
loop_
_entity.id
_entity.type
_entity.pdbx_description
1 polymer ?
#
loop_
_entity_poly.entity_id
_entity_poly.type
_entity_poly.pdbx_seq_one_letter_code
_entity_poly.pdbx_strand_id
1 'polypeptide(L)'
;MVERTEGTITSWYAIIDFLAISNKNCTFAYENAEGRRRTLGSYFIIFTMAYLFLALAIILETAGTVCMKLSDGFTKPLPVVGTCLAYIACFYFLSLSLKTIPLGIAYAVWAGLGIVLGNIISVVFFGQKFDFVAGIGVALIVAGVVVLNLFSAASAH
;
A
#
# COMPACT_ATOMS: atom_id res chain seq x y z
N MET A 1 -16.75 4.07 -31.94
CA MET A 1 -16.05 4.65 -30.79
C MET A 1 -16.00 3.71 -29.56
N VAL A 2 -16.17 2.41 -29.78
CA VAL A 2 -16.23 1.37 -28.71
C VAL A 2 -14.98 0.45 -28.72
N GLU A 3 -14.19 0.44 -29.80
CA GLU A 3 -13.05 -0.48 -29.96
C GLU A 3 -11.79 -0.14 -29.15
N ARG A 4 -11.69 1.05 -28.54
CA ARG A 4 -10.47 1.45 -27.82
C ARG A 4 -10.44 1.03 -26.34
N THR A 5 -11.54 0.54 -25.79
CA THR A 5 -11.64 0.11 -24.40
C THR A 5 -11.31 -1.38 -24.19
N GLU A 6 -11.44 -2.20 -25.24
CA GLU A 6 -11.14 -3.63 -25.13
C GLU A 6 -9.63 -3.92 -25.01
N GLY A 7 -8.78 -3.14 -25.67
CA GLY A 7 -7.32 -3.33 -25.60
C GLY A 7 -6.72 -3.03 -24.22
N THR A 8 -7.29 -2.09 -23.49
CA THR A 8 -6.81 -1.73 -22.13
C THR A 8 -7.28 -2.75 -21.10
N ILE A 9 -8.50 -3.25 -21.27
CA ILE A 9 -9.07 -4.27 -20.38
C ILE A 9 -8.33 -5.61 -20.56
N THR A 10 -7.99 -5.99 -21.79
CA THR A 10 -7.21 -7.21 -22.08
C THR A 10 -5.79 -7.13 -21.51
N SER A 11 -5.16 -5.94 -21.50
CA SER A 11 -3.83 -5.75 -20.90
C SER A 11 -3.84 -5.92 -19.38
N TRP A 12 -4.89 -5.40 -18.70
CA TRP A 12 -5.07 -5.61 -17.27
C TRP A 12 -5.39 -7.07 -16.93
N TYR A 13 -6.16 -7.76 -17.74
CA TYR A 13 -6.43 -9.19 -17.58
C TYR A 13 -5.16 -10.02 -17.76
N ALA A 14 -4.27 -9.67 -18.69
CA ALA A 14 -2.99 -10.36 -18.86
C ALA A 14 -2.08 -10.19 -17.64
N ILE A 15 -2.08 -9.01 -17.00
CA ILE A 15 -1.33 -8.75 -15.77
C ILE A 15 -1.93 -9.54 -14.59
N ILE A 16 -3.26 -9.58 -14.48
CA ILE A 16 -3.96 -10.33 -13.43
C ILE A 16 -3.76 -11.84 -13.62
N ASP A 17 -3.83 -12.34 -14.86
CA ASP A 17 -3.54 -13.75 -15.19
C ASP A 17 -2.08 -14.10 -14.90
N PHE A 18 -1.13 -13.21 -15.21
CA PHE A 18 0.28 -13.41 -14.90
C PHE A 18 0.53 -13.47 -13.37
N LEU A 19 -0.13 -12.60 -12.60
CA LEU A 19 -0.04 -12.60 -11.14
C LEU A 19 -0.77 -13.81 -10.51
N ALA A 20 -1.84 -14.30 -11.12
CA ALA A 20 -2.58 -15.49 -10.67
C ALA A 20 -1.84 -16.80 -10.99
N ILE A 21 -1.11 -16.87 -12.13
CA ILE A 21 -0.31 -18.03 -12.52
C ILE A 21 0.90 -18.21 -11.60
N SER A 22 1.42 -17.13 -11.01
CA SER A 22 2.53 -17.18 -10.04
C SER A 22 2.15 -17.84 -8.71
N ASN A 23 0.87 -18.02 -8.41
CA ASN A 23 0.42 -18.70 -7.20
C ASN A 23 -0.01 -20.13 -7.52
N LYS A 24 0.88 -21.10 -7.34
CA LYS A 24 0.73 -22.55 -7.66
C LYS A 24 -0.48 -23.27 -7.02
N ASN A 25 -1.35 -22.58 -6.31
CA ASN A 25 -2.57 -23.13 -5.71
C ASN A 25 -3.86 -22.89 -6.53
N CYS A 26 -3.78 -22.33 -7.74
CA CYS A 26 -4.94 -22.04 -8.58
C CYS A 26 -5.18 -23.04 -9.71
N THR A 27 -4.78 -24.30 -9.57
CA THR A 27 -4.93 -25.32 -10.64
C THR A 27 -6.36 -25.87 -10.81
N PHE A 28 -7.38 -25.33 -10.14
CA PHE A 28 -8.74 -25.91 -10.18
C PHE A 28 -9.86 -24.98 -10.64
N ALA A 29 -9.56 -23.88 -11.31
CA ALA A 29 -10.60 -22.94 -11.77
C ALA A 29 -10.72 -22.82 -13.30
N TYR A 30 -10.55 -23.90 -14.05
CA TYR A 30 -10.56 -23.85 -15.53
C TYR A 30 -11.85 -24.39 -16.17
N GLU A 31 -12.94 -24.52 -15.45
CA GLU A 31 -14.21 -25.02 -16.02
C GLU A 31 -15.36 -24.05 -15.78
N ASN A 32 -15.75 -23.33 -16.82
CA ASN A 32 -16.94 -22.50 -17.04
C ASN A 32 -16.72 -20.98 -17.03
N ALA A 33 -17.05 -20.35 -18.16
CA ALA A 33 -17.00 -18.90 -18.38
C ALA A 33 -17.84 -18.10 -17.35
N GLU A 34 -18.83 -18.71 -16.75
CA GLU A 34 -19.70 -18.13 -15.73
C GLU A 34 -19.07 -18.18 -14.32
N GLY A 35 -18.28 -19.21 -14.05
CA GLY A 35 -17.41 -19.28 -12.87
C GLY A 35 -16.31 -18.20 -12.92
N ARG A 36 -15.74 -17.95 -14.11
CA ARG A 36 -14.66 -16.98 -14.32
C ARG A 36 -15.07 -15.54 -13.92
N ARG A 37 -16.29 -15.11 -14.23
CA ARG A 37 -16.78 -13.76 -13.85
C ARG A 37 -16.96 -13.60 -12.34
N ARG A 38 -17.46 -14.62 -11.65
CA ARG A 38 -17.61 -14.60 -10.19
C ARG A 38 -16.26 -14.62 -9.49
N THR A 39 -15.33 -15.44 -10.02
CA THR A 39 -13.97 -15.55 -9.49
C THR A 39 -13.20 -14.22 -9.64
N LEU A 40 -13.23 -13.60 -10.84
CA LEU A 40 -12.59 -12.29 -11.08
C LEU A 40 -13.15 -11.18 -10.17
N GLY A 41 -14.48 -11.15 -9.96
CA GLY A 41 -15.10 -10.21 -9.04
C GLY A 41 -14.60 -10.42 -7.58
N SER A 42 -14.48 -11.65 -7.15
CA SER A 42 -13.97 -11.98 -5.81
C SER A 42 -12.48 -11.60 -5.65
N TYR A 43 -11.63 -11.86 -6.64
CA TYR A 43 -10.22 -11.46 -6.61
C TYR A 43 -10.07 -9.94 -6.58
N PHE A 44 -10.85 -9.22 -7.37
CA PHE A 44 -10.83 -7.76 -7.39
C PHE A 44 -11.21 -7.18 -6.01
N ILE A 45 -12.24 -7.73 -5.37
CA ILE A 45 -12.67 -7.33 -4.01
C ILE A 45 -11.57 -7.62 -3.00
N ILE A 46 -10.99 -8.83 -3.00
CA ILE A 46 -9.93 -9.22 -2.06
C ILE A 46 -8.71 -8.30 -2.21
N PHE A 47 -8.31 -8.03 -3.45
CA PHE A 47 -7.18 -7.15 -3.75
C PHE A 47 -7.45 -5.71 -3.30
N THR A 48 -8.63 -5.18 -3.59
CA THR A 48 -9.05 -3.85 -3.14
C THR A 48 -9.07 -3.75 -1.61
N MET A 49 -9.59 -4.76 -0.92
CA MET A 49 -9.59 -4.79 0.55
C MET A 49 -8.18 -4.82 1.13
N ALA A 50 -7.24 -5.57 0.52
CA ALA A 50 -5.86 -5.62 0.97
C ALA A 50 -5.17 -4.25 0.88
N TYR A 51 -5.39 -3.49 -0.20
CA TYR A 51 -4.86 -2.13 -0.33
C TYR A 51 -5.55 -1.13 0.59
N LEU A 52 -6.84 -1.33 0.90
CA LEU A 52 -7.53 -0.52 1.92
C LEU A 52 -6.94 -0.76 3.31
N PHE A 53 -6.65 -2.01 3.67
CA PHE A 53 -5.97 -2.32 4.93
C PHE A 53 -4.57 -1.71 4.98
N LEU A 54 -3.82 -1.75 3.88
CA LEU A 54 -2.52 -1.10 3.80
C LEU A 54 -2.62 0.42 3.96
N ALA A 55 -3.57 1.06 3.28
CA ALA A 55 -3.80 2.50 3.41
C ALA A 55 -4.18 2.89 4.85
N LEU A 56 -5.06 2.11 5.49
CA LEU A 56 -5.44 2.32 6.88
C LEU A 56 -4.25 2.16 7.83
N ALA A 57 -3.40 1.16 7.59
CA ALA A 57 -2.17 0.98 8.35
C ALA A 57 -1.25 2.20 8.24
N ILE A 58 -1.06 2.76 7.04
CA ILE A 58 -0.23 3.95 6.82
C ILE A 58 -0.80 5.18 7.54
N ILE A 59 -2.12 5.37 7.52
CA ILE A 59 -2.78 6.47 8.22
C ILE A 59 -2.58 6.34 9.75
N LEU A 60 -2.76 5.13 10.29
CA LEU A 60 -2.58 4.85 11.71
C LEU A 60 -1.13 5.01 12.15
N GLU A 61 -0.18 4.57 11.34
CA GLU A 61 1.25 4.79 11.58
C GLU A 61 1.57 6.27 11.64
N THR A 62 1.08 7.04 10.67
CA THR A 62 1.30 8.47 10.61
C THR A 62 0.69 9.18 11.83
N ALA A 63 -0.52 8.80 12.24
CA ALA A 63 -1.16 9.31 13.46
C ALA A 63 -0.34 8.95 14.71
N GLY A 64 0.15 7.72 14.81
CA GLY A 64 1.02 7.27 15.89
C GLY A 64 2.32 8.06 15.96
N THR A 65 2.94 8.34 14.83
CA THR A 65 4.15 9.16 14.73
C THR A 65 3.91 10.61 15.16
N VAL A 66 2.75 11.19 14.82
CA VAL A 66 2.35 12.52 15.31
C VAL A 66 2.18 12.51 16.84
N CYS A 67 1.46 11.52 17.37
CA CYS A 67 1.32 11.37 18.83
C CYS A 67 2.68 11.19 19.51
N MET A 68 3.58 10.41 18.91
CA MET A 68 4.94 10.22 19.42
C MET A 68 5.69 11.55 19.49
N LYS A 69 5.60 12.39 18.46
CA LYS A 69 6.21 13.73 18.47
C LYS A 69 5.61 14.64 19.54
N LEU A 70 4.29 14.56 19.75
CA LEU A 70 3.59 15.33 20.79
C LEU A 70 3.90 14.84 22.21
N SER A 71 4.37 13.59 22.37
CA SER A 71 4.72 13.01 23.67
C SER A 71 5.98 13.59 24.30
N ASP A 72 6.78 14.34 23.55
CA ASP A 72 8.00 14.99 24.02
C ASP A 72 8.96 13.99 24.69
N GLY A 73 9.37 12.98 23.91
CA GLY A 73 10.25 11.93 24.42
C GLY A 73 9.57 10.99 25.43
N PHE A 74 8.29 10.69 25.24
CA PHE A 74 7.47 9.81 26.10
C PHE A 74 7.24 10.35 27.53
N THR A 75 7.36 11.68 27.73
CA THR A 75 7.12 12.31 29.03
C THR A 75 5.63 12.55 29.30
N LYS A 76 4.81 12.71 28.23
CA LYS A 76 3.37 13.01 28.35
C LYS A 76 2.56 11.71 28.19
N PRO A 77 1.84 11.23 29.23
CA PRO A 77 1.21 9.91 29.19
C PRO A 77 0.09 9.80 28.14
N LEU A 78 -0.69 10.86 27.91
CA LEU A 78 -1.82 10.81 26.99
C LEU A 78 -1.38 10.57 25.52
N PRO A 79 -0.43 11.33 24.95
CA PRO A 79 0.11 11.04 23.62
C PRO A 79 0.83 9.69 23.54
N VAL A 80 1.48 9.22 24.61
CA VAL A 80 2.11 7.90 24.65
C VAL A 80 1.08 6.79 24.46
N VAL A 81 -0.04 6.84 25.17
CA VAL A 81 -1.14 5.87 25.00
C VAL A 81 -1.67 5.92 23.57
N GLY A 82 -1.86 7.11 23.00
CA GLY A 82 -2.28 7.29 21.62
C GLY A 82 -1.30 6.65 20.64
N THR A 83 0.00 6.84 20.84
CA THR A 83 1.06 6.20 20.04
C THR A 83 0.95 4.68 20.09
N CYS A 84 0.86 4.09 21.28
CA CYS A 84 0.78 2.64 21.45
C CYS A 84 -0.44 2.06 20.75
N LEU A 85 -1.61 2.65 20.95
CA LEU A 85 -2.85 2.19 20.32
C LEU A 85 -2.79 2.30 18.78
N ALA A 86 -2.27 3.41 18.27
CA ALA A 86 -2.13 3.62 16.84
C ALA A 86 -1.18 2.60 16.20
N TYR A 87 -0.04 2.30 16.81
CA TYR A 87 0.90 1.31 16.29
C TYR A 87 0.36 -0.13 16.38
N ILE A 88 -0.31 -0.50 17.47
CA ILE A 88 -0.94 -1.81 17.57
C ILE A 88 -1.96 -2.00 16.45
N ALA A 89 -2.84 -1.02 16.23
CA ALA A 89 -3.81 -1.05 15.15
C ALA A 89 -3.14 -1.04 13.77
N CYS A 90 -2.10 -0.23 13.57
CA CYS A 90 -1.32 -0.18 12.33
C CYS A 90 -0.77 -1.56 11.96
N PHE A 91 -0.05 -2.23 12.86
CA PHE A 91 0.53 -3.54 12.60
C PHE A 91 -0.53 -4.62 12.41
N TYR A 92 -1.67 -4.52 13.07
CA TYR A 92 -2.80 -5.42 12.84
C TYR A 92 -3.30 -5.32 11.39
N PHE A 93 -3.59 -4.10 10.89
CA PHE A 93 -4.05 -3.91 9.52
C PHE A 93 -2.97 -4.22 8.50
N LEU A 94 -1.71 -3.91 8.78
CA LEU A 94 -0.58 -4.31 7.95
C LEU A 94 -0.51 -5.83 7.81
N SER A 95 -0.66 -6.58 8.90
CA SER A 95 -0.64 -8.05 8.87
C SER A 95 -1.77 -8.63 8.02
N LEU A 96 -2.94 -7.98 8.00
CA LEU A 96 -4.06 -8.38 7.13
C LEU A 96 -3.75 -8.13 5.66
N SER A 97 -3.11 -6.99 5.32
CA SER A 97 -2.74 -6.67 3.94
C SER A 97 -1.68 -7.63 3.40
N LEU A 98 -0.73 -8.06 4.23
CA LEU A 98 0.34 -8.99 3.87
C LEU A 98 -0.13 -10.42 3.56
N LYS A 99 -1.38 -10.75 3.85
CA LYS A 99 -1.97 -12.03 3.42
C LYS A 99 -2.17 -12.10 1.90
N THR A 100 -2.28 -10.94 1.25
CA THR A 100 -2.59 -10.84 -0.18
C THR A 100 -1.49 -10.13 -0.95
N ILE A 101 -0.89 -9.08 -0.35
CA ILE A 101 0.14 -8.26 -1.01
C ILE A 101 1.52 -8.82 -0.64
N PRO A 102 2.41 -9.09 -1.62
CA PRO A 102 3.79 -9.48 -1.35
C PRO A 102 4.50 -8.45 -0.47
N LEU A 103 5.32 -8.93 0.47
CA LEU A 103 6.00 -8.11 1.47
C LEU A 103 6.77 -6.94 0.86
N GLY A 104 7.52 -7.18 -0.22
CA GLY A 104 8.31 -6.13 -0.88
C GLY A 104 7.46 -5.00 -1.45
N ILE A 105 6.31 -5.34 -2.05
CA ILE A 105 5.36 -4.36 -2.59
C ILE A 105 4.70 -3.57 -1.46
N ALA A 106 4.25 -4.26 -0.41
CA ALA A 106 3.63 -3.61 0.75
C ALA A 106 4.59 -2.61 1.41
N TYR A 107 5.85 -3.01 1.62
CA TYR A 107 6.88 -2.12 2.17
C TYR A 107 7.18 -0.93 1.27
N ALA A 108 7.29 -1.13 -0.04
CA ALA A 108 7.56 -0.06 -0.98
C ALA A 108 6.44 0.99 -0.98
N VAL A 109 5.17 0.55 -1.03
CA VAL A 109 4.00 1.43 -0.97
C VAL A 109 3.94 2.14 0.39
N TRP A 110 4.14 1.41 1.48
CA TRP A 110 4.11 1.94 2.84
C TRP A 110 5.18 3.01 3.04
N ALA A 111 6.44 2.72 2.69
CA ALA A 111 7.53 3.67 2.81
C ALA A 111 7.30 4.92 1.94
N GLY A 112 6.90 4.73 0.68
CA GLY A 112 6.65 5.86 -0.23
C GLY A 112 5.53 6.78 0.25
N LEU A 113 4.37 6.24 0.62
CA LEU A 113 3.24 7.02 1.12
C LEU A 113 3.51 7.60 2.51
N GLY A 114 4.16 6.83 3.39
CA GLY A 114 4.51 7.29 4.74
C GLY A 114 5.42 8.52 4.70
N ILE A 115 6.44 8.52 3.84
CA ILE A 115 7.33 9.69 3.68
C ILE A 115 6.57 10.90 3.15
N VAL A 116 5.71 10.73 2.15
CA VAL A 116 4.91 11.83 1.60
C VAL A 116 3.98 12.41 2.67
N LEU A 117 3.22 11.57 3.36
CA LEU A 117 2.31 12.00 4.43
C LEU A 117 3.06 12.64 5.60
N GLY A 118 4.19 12.06 6.01
CA GLY A 118 5.02 12.62 7.07
C GLY A 118 5.53 14.02 6.76
N ASN A 119 5.98 14.25 5.51
CA ASN A 119 6.40 15.59 5.07
C ASN A 119 5.23 16.59 5.03
N ILE A 120 4.07 16.19 4.51
CA ILE A 120 2.87 17.05 4.50
C ILE A 120 2.49 17.45 5.92
N ILE A 121 2.42 16.50 6.84
CA ILE A 121 2.06 16.76 8.25
C ILE A 121 3.11 17.64 8.93
N SER A 122 4.40 17.42 8.66
CA SER A 122 5.48 18.23 9.20
C SER A 122 5.34 19.71 8.83
N VAL A 123 4.96 19.99 7.59
CA VAL A 123 4.73 21.36 7.12
C VAL A 123 3.43 21.93 7.68
N VAL A 124 2.33 21.18 7.60
CA VAL A 124 0.98 21.68 7.92
C VAL A 124 0.77 21.81 9.44
N PHE A 125 1.15 20.79 10.22
CA PHE A 125 0.87 20.74 11.65
C PHE A 125 2.01 21.28 12.52
N PHE A 126 3.24 21.13 12.06
CA PHE A 126 4.41 21.54 12.83
C PHE A 126 5.08 22.80 12.29
N GLY A 127 4.53 23.42 11.21
CA GLY A 127 5.04 24.66 10.64
C GLY A 127 6.49 24.56 10.13
N GLN A 128 6.97 23.34 9.83
CA GLN A 128 8.32 23.16 9.31
C GLN A 128 8.40 23.76 7.92
N LYS A 129 9.51 24.46 7.63
CA LYS A 129 9.74 25.04 6.31
C LYS A 129 9.94 23.90 5.31
N PHE A 130 9.19 23.92 4.22
CA PHE A 130 9.43 23.02 3.11
C PHE A 130 10.75 23.39 2.44
N ASP A 131 11.69 22.45 2.44
CA ASP A 131 12.95 22.63 1.71
C ASP A 131 12.84 21.98 0.32
N PHE A 132 13.23 22.73 -0.71
CA PHE A 132 13.21 22.23 -2.08
C PHE A 132 14.08 20.97 -2.26
N VAL A 133 15.22 20.91 -1.56
CA VAL A 133 16.12 19.74 -1.58
C VAL A 133 15.42 18.51 -0.98
N ALA A 134 14.68 18.68 0.11
CA ALA A 134 13.86 17.61 0.69
C ALA A 134 12.78 17.15 -0.30
N GLY A 135 12.16 18.06 -1.04
CA GLY A 135 11.20 17.74 -2.09
C GLY A 135 11.78 16.86 -3.19
N ILE A 136 12.99 17.17 -3.66
CA ILE A 136 13.72 16.33 -4.63
C ILE A 136 13.99 14.94 -4.03
N GLY A 137 14.45 14.86 -2.79
CA GLY A 137 14.68 13.58 -2.10
C GLY A 137 13.44 12.71 -2.04
N VAL A 138 12.30 13.28 -1.65
CA VAL A 138 11.01 12.58 -1.63
C VAL A 138 10.60 12.09 -3.02
N ALA A 139 10.76 12.94 -4.06
CA ALA A 139 10.45 12.57 -5.43
C ALA A 139 11.31 11.39 -5.92
N LEU A 140 12.59 11.35 -5.59
CA LEU A 140 13.50 10.25 -5.92
C LEU A 140 13.09 8.95 -5.21
N ILE A 141 12.67 9.02 -3.94
CA ILE A 141 12.20 7.85 -3.20
C ILE A 141 10.93 7.31 -3.84
N VAL A 142 9.96 8.16 -4.14
CA VAL A 142 8.72 7.76 -4.81
C VAL A 142 9.01 7.15 -6.18
N ALA A 143 9.90 7.75 -6.97
CA ALA A 143 10.32 7.20 -8.25
C ALA A 143 10.97 5.82 -8.09
N GLY A 144 11.85 5.64 -7.08
CA GLY A 144 12.45 4.34 -6.75
C GLY A 144 11.40 3.29 -6.38
N VAL A 145 10.40 3.64 -5.60
CA VAL A 145 9.27 2.77 -5.26
C VAL A 145 8.49 2.35 -6.50
N VAL A 146 8.21 3.29 -7.41
CA VAL A 146 7.53 2.98 -8.69
C VAL A 146 8.35 2.02 -9.54
N VAL A 147 9.67 2.26 -9.65
CA VAL A 147 10.58 1.36 -10.39
C VAL A 147 10.58 -0.04 -9.78
N LEU A 148 10.66 -0.16 -8.45
CA LEU A 148 10.60 -1.46 -7.77
C LEU A 148 9.28 -2.18 -8.05
N ASN A 149 8.15 -1.49 -8.02
CA ASN A 149 6.84 -2.11 -8.24
C ASN A 149 6.62 -2.52 -9.71
N LEU A 150 7.18 -1.77 -10.67
CA LEU A 150 6.95 -2.03 -12.09
C LEU A 150 7.98 -2.99 -12.71
N PHE A 151 9.23 -2.96 -12.24
CA PHE A 151 10.35 -3.64 -12.91
C PHE A 151 11.04 -4.70 -12.07
N SER A 152 10.73 -4.83 -10.77
CA SER A 152 11.38 -5.85 -9.93
C SER A 152 10.77 -7.23 -10.13
N ALA A 153 11.61 -8.19 -10.50
CA ALA A 153 11.24 -9.61 -10.51
C ALA A 153 10.93 -10.17 -9.10
N ALA A 154 11.30 -9.45 -8.03
CA ALA A 154 11.00 -9.83 -6.64
C ALA A 154 9.50 -9.75 -6.29
N SER A 155 8.70 -9.10 -7.11
CA SER A 155 7.23 -9.12 -7.00
C SER A 155 6.59 -10.41 -7.57
N ALA A 156 7.37 -11.30 -8.16
CA ALA A 156 6.90 -12.50 -8.85
C ALA A 156 7.05 -13.81 -8.02
N HIS A 157 7.36 -13.73 -6.73
CA HIS A 157 7.50 -14.90 -5.86
C HIS A 157 6.50 -14.87 -4.70
#